data_5874dc0ae682972fb7d88047f083b3b4
#
_entry.id   5874dc0ae682972fb7d88047f083b3b4
#
_cell.length_a   1.000
_cell.length_b   1.000
_cell.length_c   1.000
_cell.angle_alpha   90.00
_cell.angle_beta   90.00
_cell.angle_gamma   90.00
#
_symmetry.space_group_name_H-M   'P 1'
#
loop_
_entity.id
_entity.type
_entity.pdbx_description
1 polymer ?
#
loop_
_entity_poly.entity_id
_entity_poly.type
_entity_poly.pdbx_seq_one_letter_code
_entity_poly.pdbx_strand_id
1 'polypeptide(L)'
;SFILGVRLIRKGSRLVYFKKRQAMVSRGWRFILISILLLIAAYLLNNFAKPAIYSIFPPSPTITNTATITLSPTISETPTISLTPTLTETPSITNTPALPDFIRTQATSMIDPGTALVFSPIQFTRELGEDGLPVETRDVFENPIKQIIAFYSYDQMVLGTQVSFVWYRVDDWEIVCSSTQVWEISTGGYNAVTCAPSDPEIWLPGEYELQIFVGDRWFDSARFEVKGMPLTQ
;
A
#
# COMPACT_ATOMS: atom_id res chain seq x y z
N SER A 1 -4.75 -27.47 -17.88
CA SER A 1 -4.28 -28.89 -17.98
C SER A 1 -5.43 -29.88 -17.86
N PHE A 2 -6.35 -29.76 -16.91
CA PHE A 2 -7.48 -30.69 -16.71
C PHE A 2 -8.41 -30.80 -17.92
N ILE A 3 -8.83 -29.66 -18.52
CA ILE A 3 -9.69 -29.61 -19.71
C ILE A 3 -9.05 -30.29 -20.92
N LEU A 4 -7.74 -30.12 -21.08
CA LEU A 4 -6.96 -30.79 -22.13
C LEU A 4 -6.92 -32.31 -21.94
N GLY A 5 -6.78 -32.77 -20.69
CA GLY A 5 -6.82 -34.19 -20.34
C GLY A 5 -8.16 -34.83 -20.67
N VAL A 6 -9.27 -34.18 -20.29
CA VAL A 6 -10.64 -34.65 -20.61
C VAL A 6 -10.90 -34.67 -22.12
N ARG A 7 -10.45 -33.64 -22.88
CA ARG A 7 -10.57 -33.61 -24.34
C ARG A 7 -9.78 -34.73 -25.01
N LEU A 8 -8.57 -35.05 -24.53
CA LEU A 8 -7.77 -36.15 -25.07
C LEU A 8 -8.41 -37.52 -24.81
N ILE A 9 -8.99 -37.74 -23.64
CA ILE A 9 -9.71 -38.97 -23.30
C ILE A 9 -10.95 -39.12 -24.21
N ARG A 10 -11.77 -38.06 -24.37
CA ARG A 10 -12.93 -38.06 -25.25
C ARG A 10 -12.59 -38.30 -26.71
N LYS A 11 -11.50 -37.71 -27.24
CA LYS A 11 -11.03 -37.99 -28.60
C LYS A 11 -10.47 -39.39 -28.70
N GLY A 12 -9.73 -39.87 -27.71
CA GLY A 12 -9.15 -41.23 -27.70
C GLY A 12 -10.22 -42.32 -27.67
N SER A 13 -11.33 -42.15 -26.96
CA SER A 13 -12.41 -43.15 -26.87
C SER A 13 -13.16 -43.38 -28.17
N ARG A 14 -13.11 -42.45 -29.14
CA ARG A 14 -13.78 -42.54 -30.44
C ARG A 14 -12.90 -43.18 -31.56
N LEU A 15 -11.67 -43.58 -31.26
CA LEU A 15 -10.76 -44.16 -32.22
C LEU A 15 -10.95 -45.70 -32.34
N VAL A 16 -11.08 -46.17 -33.54
CA VAL A 16 -11.29 -47.61 -33.84
C VAL A 16 -9.98 -48.42 -33.65
N TYR A 17 -8.79 -47.79 -33.72
CA TYR A 17 -7.53 -48.47 -33.58
C TYR A 17 -7.07 -48.58 -32.12
N PHE A 18 -7.06 -49.81 -31.60
CA PHE A 18 -6.77 -50.14 -30.19
C PHE A 18 -5.45 -49.56 -29.66
N LYS A 19 -4.32 -49.75 -30.37
CA LYS A 19 -3.01 -49.23 -29.93
C LYS A 19 -2.93 -47.70 -29.84
N LYS A 20 -3.52 -46.95 -30.79
CA LYS A 20 -3.57 -45.47 -30.74
C LYS A 20 -4.53 -44.94 -29.68
N ARG A 21 -5.62 -45.66 -29.45
CA ARG A 21 -6.58 -45.35 -28.39
C ARG A 21 -5.93 -45.43 -26.99
N GLN A 22 -5.19 -46.54 -26.73
CA GLN A 22 -4.55 -46.73 -25.43
C GLN A 22 -3.47 -45.68 -25.14
N ALA A 23 -2.67 -45.28 -26.14
CA ALA A 23 -1.65 -44.23 -25.99
C ALA A 23 -2.26 -42.84 -25.75
N MET A 24 -3.38 -42.49 -26.40
CA MET A 24 -4.04 -41.20 -26.16
C MET A 24 -4.74 -41.14 -24.78
N VAL A 25 -5.40 -42.22 -24.41
CA VAL A 25 -6.08 -42.29 -23.10
C VAL A 25 -5.05 -42.25 -21.96
N SER A 26 -3.91 -42.96 -22.07
CA SER A 26 -2.86 -42.93 -21.05
C SER A 26 -2.21 -41.52 -20.91
N ARG A 27 -2.02 -40.81 -22.01
CA ARG A 27 -1.56 -39.43 -21.99
C ARG A 27 -2.60 -38.52 -21.32
N GLY A 28 -3.88 -38.69 -21.63
CA GLY A 28 -4.96 -37.92 -20.98
C GLY A 28 -5.01 -38.13 -19.46
N TRP A 29 -4.86 -39.35 -19.00
CA TRP A 29 -4.78 -39.68 -17.57
C TRP A 29 -3.57 -39.06 -16.87
N ARG A 30 -2.41 -39.02 -17.52
CA ARG A 30 -1.21 -38.35 -16.96
C ARG A 30 -1.45 -36.86 -16.73
N PHE A 31 -2.10 -36.17 -17.67
CA PHE A 31 -2.43 -34.75 -17.51
C PHE A 31 -3.43 -34.50 -16.37
N ILE A 32 -4.39 -35.39 -16.18
CA ILE A 32 -5.35 -35.30 -15.06
C ILE A 32 -4.62 -35.53 -13.74
N LEU A 33 -3.78 -36.56 -13.65
CA LEU A 33 -3.00 -36.85 -12.43
C LEU A 33 -2.06 -35.68 -12.06
N ILE A 34 -1.35 -35.11 -13.03
CA ILE A 34 -0.49 -33.95 -12.81
C ILE A 34 -1.31 -32.74 -12.34
N SER A 35 -2.49 -32.51 -12.89
CA SER A 35 -3.37 -31.42 -12.48
C SER A 35 -3.86 -31.58 -11.04
N ILE A 36 -4.24 -32.80 -10.65
CA ILE A 36 -4.66 -33.12 -9.29
C ILE A 36 -3.48 -32.94 -8.31
N LEU A 37 -2.29 -33.42 -8.69
CA LEU A 37 -1.08 -33.26 -7.86
C LEU A 37 -0.73 -31.80 -7.64
N LEU A 38 -0.84 -30.95 -8.66
CA LEU A 38 -0.61 -29.51 -8.55
C LEU A 38 -1.64 -28.84 -7.64
N LEU A 39 -2.91 -29.24 -7.72
CA LEU A 39 -3.94 -28.72 -6.82
C LEU A 39 -3.69 -29.08 -5.36
N ILE A 40 -3.28 -30.33 -5.11
CA ILE A 40 -2.91 -30.80 -3.75
C ILE A 40 -1.69 -30.01 -3.26
N ALA A 41 -0.66 -29.84 -4.10
CA ALA A 41 0.53 -29.05 -3.74
C ALA A 41 0.19 -27.59 -3.42
N ALA A 42 -0.65 -26.96 -4.22
CA ALA A 42 -1.13 -25.58 -3.98
C ALA A 42 -1.93 -25.48 -2.67
N TYR A 43 -2.79 -26.47 -2.38
CA TYR A 43 -3.54 -26.53 -1.13
C TYR A 43 -2.61 -26.68 0.08
N LEU A 44 -1.62 -27.56 0.00
CA LEU A 44 -0.64 -27.77 1.09
C LEU A 44 0.21 -26.52 1.30
N LEU A 45 0.68 -25.85 0.23
CA LEU A 45 1.42 -24.61 0.33
C LEU A 45 0.58 -23.51 1.00
N ASN A 46 -0.66 -23.36 0.60
CA ASN A 46 -1.53 -22.33 1.20
C ASN A 46 -1.81 -22.56 2.69
N ASN A 47 -1.99 -23.82 3.11
CA ASN A 47 -2.34 -24.13 4.50
C ASN A 47 -1.13 -24.28 5.42
N PHE A 48 0.02 -24.73 4.92
CA PHE A 48 1.18 -25.07 5.75
C PHE A 48 2.35 -24.10 5.60
N ALA A 49 2.45 -23.34 4.49
CA ALA A 49 3.56 -22.41 4.28
C ALA A 49 3.51 -21.24 5.28
N LYS A 50 2.32 -20.69 5.57
CA LYS A 50 2.16 -19.58 6.51
C LYS A 50 2.66 -19.94 7.93
N PRO A 51 2.17 -21.03 8.58
CA PRO A 51 2.64 -21.38 9.91
C PRO A 51 4.13 -21.77 9.92
N ALA A 52 4.64 -22.40 8.86
CA ALA A 52 6.05 -22.74 8.75
C ALA A 52 6.96 -21.51 8.65
N ILE A 53 6.54 -20.49 7.90
CA ILE A 53 7.28 -19.22 7.81
C ILE A 53 7.27 -18.49 9.16
N TYR A 54 6.13 -18.44 9.85
CA TYR A 54 6.04 -17.81 11.16
C TYR A 54 6.82 -18.53 12.26
N SER A 55 7.08 -19.84 12.13
CA SER A 55 7.93 -20.58 13.07
C SER A 55 9.43 -20.28 12.88
N ILE A 56 9.86 -19.94 11.65
CA ILE A 56 11.27 -19.63 11.33
C ILE A 56 11.55 -18.14 11.48
N PHE A 57 10.58 -17.30 11.11
CA PHE A 57 10.64 -15.84 11.20
C PHE A 57 9.44 -15.33 12.01
N PRO A 58 9.51 -15.39 13.36
CA PRO A 58 8.43 -14.86 14.19
C PRO A 58 8.28 -13.35 13.91
N PRO A 59 7.05 -12.83 13.80
CA PRO A 59 6.82 -11.40 13.63
C PRO A 59 7.44 -10.66 14.81
N SER A 60 8.13 -9.55 14.54
CA SER A 60 8.69 -8.69 15.59
C SER A 60 7.60 -8.33 16.61
N PRO A 61 7.90 -8.47 17.93
CA PRO A 61 6.92 -8.10 18.94
C PRO A 61 6.56 -6.63 18.81
N THR A 62 5.31 -6.36 18.53
CA THR A 62 4.76 -5.00 18.59
C THR A 62 4.90 -4.54 20.04
N ILE A 63 5.61 -3.44 20.27
CA ILE A 63 5.74 -2.85 21.61
C ILE A 63 4.36 -2.34 22.00
N THR A 64 3.60 -3.14 22.73
CA THR A 64 2.39 -2.69 23.40
C THR A 64 2.85 -1.93 24.64
N ASN A 65 2.61 -0.64 24.70
CA ASN A 65 2.85 0.16 25.88
C ASN A 65 1.89 -0.32 26.99
N THR A 66 2.38 -1.25 27.82
CA THR A 66 1.69 -1.65 29.03
C THR A 66 1.79 -0.49 30.02
N ALA A 67 0.65 0.10 30.40
CA ALA A 67 0.61 1.11 31.45
C ALA A 67 1.07 0.45 32.76
N THR A 68 2.30 0.77 33.19
CA THR A 68 2.80 0.37 34.50
C THR A 68 2.07 1.20 35.55
N ILE A 69 1.25 0.58 36.38
CA ILE A 69 0.66 1.20 37.55
C ILE A 69 1.80 1.39 38.56
N THR A 70 2.34 2.60 38.63
CA THR A 70 3.26 2.99 39.69
C THR A 70 2.47 3.20 40.97
N LEU A 71 2.68 2.34 41.97
CA LEU A 71 2.10 2.50 43.29
C LEU A 71 2.59 3.83 43.90
N SER A 72 1.65 4.74 44.18
CA SER A 72 1.89 6.02 44.79
C SER A 72 2.48 5.87 46.21
N PRO A 73 3.58 6.58 46.57
CA PRO A 73 4.08 6.59 47.92
C PRO A 73 3.10 7.39 48.82
N THR A 74 2.83 6.84 50.01
CA THR A 74 2.03 7.45 51.07
C THR A 74 2.60 8.82 51.47
N ILE A 75 1.79 9.88 51.38
CA ILE A 75 2.18 11.25 51.68
C ILE A 75 2.06 11.44 53.19
N SER A 76 3.19 11.83 53.85
CA SER A 76 3.19 12.44 55.16
C SER A 76 2.95 13.94 54.99
N GLU A 77 1.94 14.48 55.69
CA GLU A 77 1.53 15.89 55.57
C GLU A 77 2.56 16.81 56.22
N THR A 78 3.14 17.73 55.46
CA THR A 78 3.74 18.96 55.95
C THR A 78 3.29 20.08 55.02
N PRO A 79 2.53 21.09 55.48
CA PRO A 79 2.07 22.16 54.63
C PRO A 79 3.21 23.16 54.40
N THR A 80 3.88 23.06 53.27
CA THR A 80 4.69 24.16 52.76
C THR A 80 4.01 24.69 51.52
N ILE A 81 3.53 25.94 51.58
CA ILE A 81 2.97 26.67 50.45
C ILE A 81 4.13 26.93 49.50
N SER A 82 4.34 26.04 48.55
CA SER A 82 5.16 26.27 47.37
C SER A 82 4.23 26.60 46.22
N LEU A 83 4.41 27.75 45.58
CA LEU A 83 3.78 28.07 44.31
C LEU A 83 4.32 27.12 43.27
N THR A 84 3.67 25.97 43.16
CA THR A 84 3.98 24.99 42.11
C THR A 84 3.53 25.60 40.78
N PRO A 85 4.44 25.78 39.77
CA PRO A 85 3.97 26.15 38.44
C PRO A 85 3.01 25.06 37.98
N THR A 86 1.76 25.47 37.72
CA THR A 86 0.80 24.61 37.06
C THR A 86 1.39 24.22 35.69
N LEU A 87 1.79 22.97 35.57
CA LEU A 87 2.09 22.42 34.24
C LEU A 87 0.79 22.46 33.44
N THR A 88 0.64 23.51 32.66
CA THR A 88 -0.39 23.52 31.61
C THR A 88 -0.03 22.39 30.69
N GLU A 89 -0.80 21.31 30.75
CA GLU A 89 -0.70 20.29 29.72
C GLU A 89 -0.94 20.98 28.38
N THR A 90 0.12 21.15 27.63
CA THR A 90 -0.01 21.58 26.23
C THR A 90 -0.84 20.50 25.56
N PRO A 91 -2.04 20.82 25.03
CA PRO A 91 -2.82 19.83 24.33
C PRO A 91 -1.93 19.25 23.24
N SER A 92 -1.69 17.94 23.28
CA SER A 92 -1.06 17.23 22.19
C SER A 92 -2.02 17.31 21.01
N ILE A 93 -1.86 18.35 20.20
CA ILE A 93 -2.59 18.48 18.94
C ILE A 93 -1.95 17.43 18.03
N THR A 94 -2.56 16.28 17.99
CA THR A 94 -2.30 15.33 16.90
C THR A 94 -2.88 15.99 15.66
N ASN A 95 -2.04 16.68 14.90
CA ASN A 95 -2.44 17.27 13.63
C ASN A 95 -2.67 16.12 12.64
N THR A 96 -3.84 15.53 12.69
CA THR A 96 -4.27 14.61 11.62
C THR A 96 -4.40 15.45 10.36
N PRO A 97 -3.73 15.07 9.25
CA PRO A 97 -3.84 15.79 8.00
C PRO A 97 -5.31 15.95 7.60
N ALA A 98 -5.68 17.13 7.13
CA ALA A 98 -7.02 17.44 6.65
C ALA A 98 -6.98 17.67 5.14
N LEU A 99 -7.97 17.15 4.44
CA LEU A 99 -8.12 17.37 3.00
C LEU A 99 -8.33 18.87 2.73
N PRO A 100 -7.53 19.52 1.88
CA PRO A 100 -7.70 20.93 1.53
C PRO A 100 -9.10 21.23 0.98
N ASP A 101 -9.66 22.38 1.37
CA ASP A 101 -11.06 22.75 1.04
C ASP A 101 -11.29 22.83 -0.49
N PHE A 102 -10.31 23.32 -1.25
CA PHE A 102 -10.45 23.41 -2.70
C PHE A 102 -10.54 22.02 -3.36
N ILE A 103 -9.92 20.98 -2.79
CA ILE A 103 -10.04 19.60 -3.27
C ILE A 103 -11.39 19.04 -2.82
N ARG A 104 -11.82 19.31 -1.59
CA ARG A 104 -13.11 18.88 -1.07
C ARG A 104 -14.27 19.40 -1.92
N THR A 105 -14.19 20.64 -2.41
CA THR A 105 -15.23 21.21 -3.28
C THR A 105 -15.28 20.58 -4.67
N GLN A 106 -14.22 19.89 -5.10
CA GLN A 106 -14.17 19.16 -6.37
C GLN A 106 -14.65 17.69 -6.23
N ALA A 107 -15.02 17.29 -5.00
CA ALA A 107 -15.48 15.93 -4.73
C ALA A 107 -16.77 15.64 -5.50
N THR A 108 -16.74 14.59 -6.30
CA THR A 108 -17.90 14.13 -7.09
C THR A 108 -18.55 12.89 -6.52
N SER A 109 -17.88 12.19 -5.60
CA SER A 109 -18.40 11.00 -4.93
C SER A 109 -18.44 11.18 -3.42
N MET A 110 -19.55 10.75 -2.81
CA MET A 110 -19.79 10.74 -1.36
C MET A 110 -19.83 9.30 -0.80
N ILE A 111 -19.30 8.32 -1.53
CA ILE A 111 -19.27 6.92 -1.07
C ILE A 111 -18.25 6.80 0.07
N ASP A 112 -18.69 6.24 1.20
CA ASP A 112 -17.82 5.99 2.36
C ASP A 112 -16.79 4.91 2.00
N PRO A 113 -15.48 5.16 2.25
CA PRO A 113 -14.43 4.18 1.99
C PRO A 113 -14.49 2.93 2.89
N GLY A 114 -15.34 2.95 3.93
CA GLY A 114 -15.37 1.88 4.93
C GLY A 114 -14.18 1.95 5.91
N THR A 115 -14.07 0.95 6.76
CA THR A 115 -13.03 0.87 7.81
C THR A 115 -11.97 -0.20 7.53
N ALA A 116 -12.17 -1.01 6.51
CA ALA A 116 -11.33 -2.18 6.22
C ALA A 116 -10.20 -1.89 5.20
N LEU A 117 -10.22 -0.70 4.57
CA LEU A 117 -9.23 -0.28 3.59
C LEU A 117 -7.82 -0.22 4.20
N VAL A 118 -6.87 -0.83 3.51
CA VAL A 118 -5.45 -0.90 3.92
C VAL A 118 -4.54 -0.50 2.76
N PHE A 119 -3.50 0.26 3.06
CA PHE A 119 -2.40 0.58 2.15
C PHE A 119 -1.10 -0.06 2.61
N SER A 120 -0.23 -0.44 1.66
CA SER A 120 1.17 -0.73 1.97
C SER A 120 1.96 0.56 2.17
N PRO A 121 3.14 0.51 2.79
CA PRO A 121 4.05 1.65 2.78
C PRO A 121 4.25 2.18 1.36
N ILE A 122 4.17 3.50 1.20
CA ILE A 122 4.37 4.19 -0.07
C ILE A 122 5.85 4.19 -0.42
N GLN A 123 6.17 3.85 -1.65
CA GLN A 123 7.52 3.85 -2.20
C GLN A 123 7.63 4.89 -3.31
N PHE A 124 8.76 5.60 -3.36
CA PHE A 124 8.97 6.63 -4.38
C PHE A 124 9.99 6.16 -5.43
N THR A 125 9.71 6.51 -6.70
CA THR A 125 10.58 6.22 -7.84
C THR A 125 10.52 7.34 -8.86
N ARG A 126 11.48 7.38 -9.81
CA ARG A 126 11.44 8.28 -10.97
C ARG A 126 10.75 7.64 -12.17
N GLU A 127 10.74 6.32 -12.23
CA GLU A 127 10.22 5.57 -13.38
C GLU A 127 9.66 4.22 -12.99
N LEU A 128 8.72 3.76 -13.80
CA LEU A 128 8.16 2.41 -13.73
C LEU A 128 8.72 1.58 -14.88
N GLY A 129 8.94 0.30 -14.63
CA GLY A 129 9.30 -0.68 -15.63
C GLY A 129 8.12 -0.99 -16.57
N GLU A 130 8.38 -1.81 -17.58
CA GLU A 130 7.35 -2.29 -18.53
C GLU A 130 6.25 -3.11 -17.85
N ASP A 131 6.53 -3.68 -16.69
CA ASP A 131 5.59 -4.42 -15.83
C ASP A 131 4.76 -3.51 -14.91
N GLY A 132 4.98 -2.18 -14.94
CA GLY A 132 4.32 -1.20 -14.10
C GLY A 132 4.84 -1.16 -12.66
N LEU A 133 5.93 -1.88 -12.35
CA LEU A 133 6.58 -1.85 -11.05
C LEU A 133 7.70 -0.79 -11.00
N PRO A 134 8.05 -0.26 -9.80
CA PRO A 134 9.14 0.69 -9.68
C PRO A 134 10.48 0.04 -10.04
N VAL A 135 11.26 0.70 -10.90
CA VAL A 135 12.59 0.22 -11.30
C VAL A 135 13.56 0.31 -10.13
N GLU A 136 13.51 1.42 -9.41
CA GLU A 136 14.34 1.67 -8.24
C GLU A 136 13.59 2.59 -7.28
N THR A 137 13.48 2.17 -6.02
CA THR A 137 12.83 2.96 -4.98
C THR A 137 13.85 3.71 -4.15
N ARG A 138 13.57 4.97 -3.82
CA ARG A 138 14.44 5.85 -3.05
C ARG A 138 13.62 6.79 -2.19
N ASP A 139 14.21 7.23 -1.08
CA ASP A 139 13.67 8.28 -0.22
C ASP A 139 14.41 9.61 -0.41
N VAL A 140 15.48 9.64 -1.23
CA VAL A 140 16.26 10.84 -1.55
C VAL A 140 16.44 10.96 -3.05
N PHE A 141 16.08 12.12 -3.58
CA PHE A 141 16.17 12.44 -5.01
C PHE A 141 17.06 13.64 -5.24
N GLU A 142 17.94 13.56 -6.24
CA GLU A 142 18.79 14.68 -6.64
C GLU A 142 18.23 15.38 -7.89
N ASN A 143 18.22 16.70 -7.89
CA ASN A 143 17.88 17.49 -9.06
C ASN A 143 18.90 17.24 -10.21
N PRO A 144 18.46 17.32 -11.49
CA PRO A 144 17.14 17.76 -11.97
C PRO A 144 16.07 16.66 -11.87
N ILE A 145 14.90 17.05 -11.39
CA ILE A 145 13.74 16.16 -11.24
C ILE A 145 12.63 16.64 -12.17
N LYS A 146 12.13 15.77 -13.04
CA LYS A 146 10.97 16.04 -13.90
C LYS A 146 9.68 15.57 -13.27
N GLN A 147 9.73 14.39 -12.62
CA GLN A 147 8.60 13.76 -11.99
C GLN A 147 9.05 12.86 -10.85
N ILE A 148 8.17 12.65 -9.90
CA ILE A 148 8.29 11.61 -8.88
C ILE A 148 6.99 10.81 -8.90
N ILE A 149 7.14 9.51 -8.79
CA ILE A 149 6.03 8.55 -8.82
C ILE A 149 5.98 7.89 -7.45
N ALA A 150 4.82 7.92 -6.82
CA ALA A 150 4.54 7.14 -5.62
C ALA A 150 3.85 5.85 -6.02
N PHE A 151 4.39 4.73 -5.56
CA PHE A 151 3.89 3.39 -5.79
C PHE A 151 3.46 2.75 -4.46
N TYR A 152 2.32 2.11 -4.45
CA TYR A 152 1.77 1.45 -3.27
C TYR A 152 0.83 0.32 -3.68
N SER A 153 0.62 -0.64 -2.78
CA SER A 153 -0.46 -1.62 -2.90
C SER A 153 -1.60 -1.25 -1.94
N TYR A 154 -2.78 -1.72 -2.28
CA TYR A 154 -3.99 -1.49 -1.49
C TYR A 154 -4.87 -2.74 -1.48
N ASP A 155 -5.69 -2.87 -0.45
CA ASP A 155 -6.70 -3.92 -0.33
C ASP A 155 -7.97 -3.37 0.31
N GLN A 156 -9.10 -3.97 -0.06
CA GLN A 156 -10.45 -3.62 0.41
C GLN A 156 -10.88 -2.18 0.07
N MET A 157 -10.40 -1.65 -1.07
CA MET A 157 -10.87 -0.38 -1.60
C MET A 157 -12.31 -0.52 -2.08
N VAL A 158 -13.15 0.44 -1.70
CA VAL A 158 -14.55 0.50 -2.14
C VAL A 158 -14.62 1.23 -3.49
N LEU A 159 -15.17 0.56 -4.51
CA LEU A 159 -15.34 1.18 -5.83
C LEU A 159 -16.31 2.36 -5.77
N GLY A 160 -16.00 3.38 -6.52
CA GLY A 160 -16.77 4.62 -6.55
C GLY A 160 -16.39 5.62 -5.46
N THR A 161 -15.51 5.30 -4.50
CA THR A 161 -14.98 6.27 -3.55
C THR A 161 -14.09 7.27 -4.24
N GLN A 162 -14.01 8.47 -3.70
CA GLN A 162 -13.09 9.48 -4.19
C GLN A 162 -11.74 9.32 -3.53
N VAL A 163 -10.67 9.28 -4.32
CA VAL A 163 -9.29 9.24 -3.83
C VAL A 163 -8.58 10.51 -4.25
N SER A 164 -7.93 11.17 -3.29
CA SER A 164 -7.16 12.39 -3.51
C SER A 164 -5.72 12.19 -3.05
N PHE A 165 -4.79 12.62 -3.89
CA PHE A 165 -3.36 12.60 -3.63
C PHE A 165 -2.88 14.04 -3.59
N VAL A 166 -2.24 14.43 -2.49
CA VAL A 166 -1.75 15.79 -2.29
C VAL A 166 -0.30 15.75 -1.92
N TRP A 167 0.54 16.40 -2.72
CA TRP A 167 1.98 16.47 -2.52
C TRP A 167 2.34 17.83 -1.97
N TYR A 168 3.00 17.85 -0.83
CA TYR A 168 3.42 19.06 -0.14
C TYR A 168 4.93 19.18 -0.10
N ARG A 169 5.44 20.39 -0.14
CA ARG A 169 6.75 20.72 0.41
C ARG A 169 6.58 20.99 1.90
N VAL A 170 7.31 20.26 2.75
CA VAL A 170 7.07 20.28 4.21
C VAL A 170 7.46 21.60 4.86
N ASP A 171 8.47 22.29 4.33
CA ASP A 171 9.01 23.51 4.91
C ASP A 171 7.98 24.65 5.03
N ASP A 172 7.08 24.75 4.08
CA ASP A 172 6.06 25.81 4.00
C ASP A 172 4.63 25.26 3.74
N TRP A 173 4.49 23.94 3.63
CA TRP A 173 3.23 23.26 3.31
C TRP A 173 2.62 23.71 1.99
N GLU A 174 3.44 24.16 1.06
CA GLU A 174 3.00 24.48 -0.29
C GLU A 174 2.65 23.20 -1.05
N ILE A 175 1.50 23.24 -1.77
CA ILE A 175 1.07 22.13 -2.60
C ILE A 175 1.81 22.16 -3.93
N VAL A 176 2.61 21.12 -4.17
CA VAL A 176 3.38 20.94 -5.41
C VAL A 176 2.52 20.28 -6.50
N CYS A 177 1.78 19.25 -6.12
CA CYS A 177 0.86 18.54 -6.99
C CYS A 177 -0.39 18.15 -6.20
N SER A 178 -1.51 18.06 -6.91
CA SER A 178 -2.70 17.40 -6.39
C SER A 178 -3.44 16.70 -7.52
N SER A 179 -4.03 15.56 -7.22
CA SER A 179 -4.93 14.86 -8.14
C SER A 179 -6.07 14.22 -7.36
N THR A 180 -7.24 14.23 -7.96
CA THR A 180 -8.45 13.66 -7.37
C THR A 180 -9.19 12.89 -8.44
N GLN A 181 -9.60 11.66 -8.11
CA GLN A 181 -10.33 10.78 -9.02
C GLN A 181 -11.31 9.89 -8.29
N VAL A 182 -12.35 9.46 -8.99
CA VAL A 182 -13.23 8.39 -8.52
C VAL A 182 -12.54 7.06 -8.75
N TRP A 183 -12.55 6.19 -7.74
CA TRP A 183 -11.87 4.92 -7.80
C TRP A 183 -12.72 3.86 -8.51
N GLU A 184 -12.32 3.50 -9.71
CA GLU A 184 -13.02 2.53 -10.57
C GLU A 184 -12.14 1.34 -10.98
N ILE A 185 -10.93 1.23 -10.42
CA ILE A 185 -9.92 0.27 -10.88
C ILE A 185 -10.24 -1.14 -10.36
N SER A 186 -10.09 -1.36 -9.06
CA SER A 186 -10.34 -2.66 -8.40
C SER A 186 -10.42 -2.49 -6.89
N THR A 187 -10.83 -3.54 -6.19
CA THR A 187 -10.89 -3.56 -4.72
C THR A 187 -9.56 -3.86 -4.06
N GLY A 188 -8.57 -4.35 -4.81
CA GLY A 188 -7.23 -4.64 -4.33
C GLY A 188 -6.23 -4.74 -5.48
N GLY A 189 -4.97 -4.49 -5.20
CA GLY A 189 -3.89 -4.51 -6.18
C GLY A 189 -2.78 -3.52 -5.85
N TYR A 190 -2.16 -2.98 -6.87
CA TYR A 190 -1.18 -1.90 -6.75
C TYR A 190 -1.56 -0.73 -7.66
N ASN A 191 -1.09 0.44 -7.30
CA ASN A 191 -1.30 1.65 -8.08
C ASN A 191 -0.08 2.57 -7.99
N ALA A 192 0.04 3.46 -8.96
CA ALA A 192 1.07 4.47 -9.00
C ALA A 192 0.44 5.84 -9.27
N VAL A 193 0.87 6.86 -8.55
CA VAL A 193 0.46 8.25 -8.77
C VAL A 193 1.69 9.10 -9.04
N THR A 194 1.61 9.91 -10.09
CA THR A 194 2.73 10.73 -10.56
C THR A 194 2.50 12.20 -10.19
N CYS A 195 3.52 12.81 -9.59
CA CYS A 195 3.63 14.26 -9.51
C CYS A 195 4.64 14.74 -10.56
N ALA A 196 4.15 15.43 -11.56
CA ALA A 196 4.94 16.02 -12.66
C ALA A 196 4.48 17.47 -12.86
N PRO A 197 4.94 18.41 -12.02
CA PRO A 197 4.59 19.82 -12.15
C PRO A 197 5.05 20.37 -13.49
N SER A 198 4.28 21.31 -14.04
CA SER A 198 4.60 21.95 -15.34
C SER A 198 5.90 22.74 -15.28
N ASP A 199 6.24 23.26 -14.10
CA ASP A 199 7.49 23.92 -13.80
C ASP A 199 8.39 23.01 -12.96
N PRO A 200 9.46 22.43 -13.52
CA PRO A 200 10.38 21.60 -12.76
C PRO A 200 11.20 22.38 -11.73
N GLU A 201 11.25 23.70 -11.80
CA GLU A 201 11.93 24.55 -10.80
C GLU A 201 11.25 24.51 -9.44
N ILE A 202 10.02 24.01 -9.35
CA ILE A 202 9.27 23.83 -8.10
C ILE A 202 9.91 22.77 -7.17
N TRP A 203 10.75 21.88 -7.71
CA TRP A 203 11.48 20.88 -6.92
C TRP A 203 12.69 21.50 -6.18
N LEU A 204 12.40 22.43 -5.27
CA LEU A 204 13.45 23.01 -4.41
C LEU A 204 14.02 21.96 -3.46
N PRO A 205 15.27 22.12 -2.99
CA PRO A 205 15.81 21.27 -1.93
C PRO A 205 14.97 21.34 -0.67
N GLY A 206 14.68 20.20 -0.04
CA GLY A 206 13.88 20.10 1.19
C GLY A 206 13.12 18.79 1.30
N GLU A 207 12.32 18.67 2.35
CA GLU A 207 11.43 17.52 2.56
C GLU A 207 10.09 17.73 1.84
N TYR A 208 9.57 16.61 1.30
CA TYR A 208 8.28 16.55 0.64
C TYR A 208 7.45 15.42 1.26
N GLU A 209 6.14 15.61 1.29
CA GLU A 209 5.21 14.63 1.81
C GLU A 209 4.06 14.41 0.82
N LEU A 210 3.80 13.14 0.49
CA LEU A 210 2.57 12.73 -0.15
C LEU A 210 1.56 12.34 0.92
N GLN A 211 0.35 12.87 0.84
CA GLN A 211 -0.79 12.47 1.65
C GLN A 211 -1.87 11.85 0.75
N ILE A 212 -2.41 10.70 1.20
CA ILE A 212 -3.50 9.99 0.53
C ILE A 212 -4.77 10.14 1.34
N PHE A 213 -5.81 10.66 0.69
CA PHE A 213 -7.15 10.77 1.26
C PHE A 213 -8.12 9.88 0.47
N VAL A 214 -9.04 9.23 1.17
CA VAL A 214 -10.16 8.51 0.57
C VAL A 214 -11.45 9.06 1.15
N GLY A 215 -12.28 9.63 0.29
CA GLY A 215 -13.30 10.59 0.75
C GLY A 215 -12.65 11.84 1.32
N ASP A 216 -13.07 12.23 2.50
CA ASP A 216 -12.49 13.32 3.30
C ASP A 216 -11.51 12.85 4.39
N ARG A 217 -11.28 11.52 4.49
CA ARG A 217 -10.45 10.92 5.53
C ARG A 217 -9.01 10.73 5.04
N TRP A 218 -8.06 11.12 5.88
CA TRP A 218 -6.66 10.77 5.70
C TRP A 218 -6.44 9.27 5.97
N PHE A 219 -5.68 8.60 5.11
CA PHE A 219 -5.39 7.17 5.23
C PHE A 219 -3.90 6.87 5.36
N ASP A 220 -3.05 7.53 4.58
CA ASP A 220 -1.62 7.27 4.62
C ASP A 220 -0.82 8.48 4.16
N SER A 221 0.46 8.53 4.55
CA SER A 221 1.42 9.50 4.04
C SER A 221 2.85 8.94 4.06
N ALA A 222 3.68 9.47 3.18
CA ALA A 222 5.10 9.17 3.17
C ALA A 222 5.91 10.39 2.75
N ARG A 223 7.17 10.44 3.19
CA ARG A 223 8.11 11.54 2.92
C ARG A 223 9.27 11.10 2.07
N PHE A 224 9.83 12.05 1.36
CA PHE A 224 11.08 11.95 0.64
C PHE A 224 11.81 13.28 0.66
N GLU A 225 13.11 13.25 0.40
CA GLU A 225 13.99 14.43 0.39
C GLU A 225 14.42 14.75 -1.05
N VAL A 226 14.42 16.02 -1.40
CA VAL A 226 15.00 16.53 -2.64
C VAL A 226 16.29 17.28 -2.32
N LYS A 227 17.36 16.97 -3.05
CA LYS A 227 18.69 17.61 -2.94
C LYS A 227 19.09 18.31 -4.23
N GLY A 228 19.97 19.29 -4.08
CA GLY A 228 20.47 20.07 -5.20
C GLY A 228 19.44 21.08 -5.73
N MET A 229 19.94 22.11 -6.39
CA MET A 229 19.07 23.13 -7.01
C MET A 229 18.52 22.64 -8.34
N PRO A 230 17.28 23.01 -8.71
CA PRO A 230 16.77 22.76 -10.04
C PRO A 230 17.61 23.49 -11.08
N LEU A 231 17.67 22.96 -12.29
CA LEU A 231 18.32 23.65 -13.41
C LEU A 231 17.43 24.83 -13.82
N THR A 232 17.89 26.04 -13.60
CA THR A 232 17.33 27.27 -14.22
C THR A 232 17.52 27.18 -15.72
N GLN A 233 16.43 27.28 -16.50
CA GLN A 233 16.48 27.37 -17.95
C GLN A 233 16.86 28.80 -18.40
#